data_f4d7bcada2a4a49f458c4bfbb1b04024
#
_entry.id   f4d7bcada2a4a49f458c4bfbb1b04024
#
_cell.length_a   1.000
_cell.length_b   1.000
_cell.length_c   1.000
_cell.angle_alpha   90.00
_cell.angle_beta   90.00
_cell.angle_gamma   90.00
#
_symmetry.space_group_name_H-M   'P 1'
#
loop_
_entity.id
_entity.type
_entity.pdbx_description
1 polymer ?
#
loop_
_entity_poly.entity_id
_entity_poly.type
_entity_poly.pdbx_seq_one_letter_code
_entity_poly.pdbx_strand_id
1 'polypeptide(L)'
;TFNMKDVDYQELVDILDSYRQKKCYHRMKDRSFVTLGDQQLRAIASLVENAGLKKKDLAGGKIELPLSEAMYLDGLAREDEGLQLVRSRRFREIVRGIRQPQEADYEVPTSLKPVLRDYQVTGFNWLSGLADHHLGGILADDMGLGKTLQVITFLLARKAPEAPPSLVVAPTSLLYNWLEEIARFAPSLQAVAVAGSKAERRALLEQAGGVDVIVTTYDTLKRDIDLYGARHFG
;
A
#
# COMPACT_ATOMS: atom_id res chain seq x y z
N THR A 1 -10.29 -9.46 16.92
CA THR A 1 -10.11 -10.27 18.14
C THR A 1 -10.45 -11.69 17.75
N PHE A 2 -9.48 -12.58 17.77
CA PHE A 2 -9.66 -14.00 17.60
C PHE A 2 -10.23 -14.56 18.89
N ASN A 3 -11.36 -15.21 18.85
CA ASN A 3 -11.95 -15.86 20.02
C ASN A 3 -12.35 -17.28 19.59
N MET A 4 -11.42 -18.24 19.72
CA MET A 4 -11.80 -19.64 19.76
C MET A 4 -12.23 -19.90 21.22
N LYS A 5 -13.51 -20.14 21.45
CA LYS A 5 -14.00 -20.56 22.75
C LYS A 5 -13.20 -21.81 23.15
N ASP A 6 -12.50 -21.73 24.27
CA ASP A 6 -11.79 -22.83 24.93
C ASP A 6 -10.42 -23.27 24.37
N VAL A 7 -9.78 -22.51 23.47
CA VAL A 7 -8.41 -22.82 23.00
C VAL A 7 -7.45 -21.71 23.45
N ASP A 8 -6.45 -22.08 24.23
CA ASP A 8 -5.34 -21.22 24.62
C ASP A 8 -4.47 -20.88 23.40
N TYR A 9 -3.92 -19.65 23.35
CA TYR A 9 -3.06 -19.22 22.23
C TYR A 9 -1.84 -20.11 22.03
N GLN A 10 -1.27 -20.67 23.11
CA GLN A 10 -0.17 -21.62 23.02
C GLN A 10 -0.62 -22.91 22.31
N GLU A 11 -1.81 -23.37 22.60
CA GLU A 11 -2.40 -24.54 21.98
C GLU A 11 -2.73 -24.31 20.50
N LEU A 12 -3.18 -23.10 20.13
CA LEU A 12 -3.34 -22.70 18.73
C LEU A 12 -2.02 -22.82 17.94
N VAL A 13 -0.90 -22.41 18.52
CA VAL A 13 0.43 -22.54 17.92
C VAL A 13 0.77 -24.03 17.68
N ASP A 14 0.50 -24.89 18.66
CA ASP A 14 0.76 -26.33 18.55
C ASP A 14 -0.14 -27.02 17.50
N ILE A 15 -1.40 -26.57 17.39
CA ILE A 15 -2.36 -27.00 16.36
C ILE A 15 -1.83 -26.61 14.97
N LEU A 16 -1.41 -25.35 14.78
CA LEU A 16 -0.86 -24.86 13.51
C LEU A 16 0.43 -25.60 13.12
N ASP A 17 1.28 -25.93 14.06
CA ASP A 17 2.46 -26.75 13.81
C ASP A 17 2.09 -28.16 13.34
N SER A 18 1.11 -28.78 13.97
CA SER A 18 0.60 -30.09 13.56
C SER A 18 -0.01 -30.04 12.16
N TYR A 19 -0.71 -28.95 11.82
CA TYR A 19 -1.24 -28.69 10.49
C TYR A 19 -0.11 -28.58 9.44
N ARG A 20 0.94 -27.79 9.73
CA ARG A 20 2.13 -27.67 8.87
C ARG A 20 2.84 -29.01 8.64
N GLN A 21 2.83 -29.89 9.64
CA GLN A 21 3.36 -31.23 9.55
C GLN A 21 2.43 -32.21 8.78
N LYS A 22 1.32 -31.70 8.20
CA LYS A 22 0.33 -32.48 7.45
C LYS A 22 -0.28 -33.65 8.25
N LYS A 23 -0.42 -33.50 9.58
CA LYS A 23 -1.14 -34.45 10.41
C LYS A 23 -2.64 -34.36 10.13
N CYS A 24 -3.37 -35.44 10.35
CA CYS A 24 -4.83 -35.46 10.17
C CYS A 24 -5.58 -34.91 11.40
N TYR A 25 -4.97 -34.98 12.57
CA TYR A 25 -5.55 -34.53 13.83
C TYR A 25 -4.45 -34.05 14.80
N HIS A 26 -4.85 -33.16 15.73
CA HIS A 26 -4.02 -32.70 16.86
C HIS A 26 -4.68 -33.13 18.18
N ARG A 27 -3.86 -33.57 19.15
CA ARG A 27 -4.34 -33.91 20.49
C ARG A 27 -4.22 -32.68 21.38
N MET A 28 -5.35 -32.23 21.90
CA MET A 28 -5.47 -31.10 22.81
C MET A 28 -4.94 -31.42 24.23
N LYS A 29 -4.66 -30.38 25.01
CA LYS A 29 -4.23 -30.51 26.43
C LYS A 29 -5.27 -31.22 27.30
N ASP A 30 -6.55 -31.03 27.01
CA ASP A 30 -7.66 -31.72 27.65
C ASP A 30 -7.85 -33.19 27.23
N ARG A 31 -6.97 -33.69 26.35
CA ARG A 31 -6.97 -35.02 25.72
C ARG A 31 -7.99 -35.21 24.64
N SER A 32 -8.79 -34.22 24.27
CA SER A 32 -9.64 -34.28 23.06
C SER A 32 -8.81 -34.22 21.78
N PHE A 33 -9.44 -34.49 20.63
CA PHE A 33 -8.79 -34.43 19.32
C PHE A 33 -9.49 -33.41 18.43
N VAL A 34 -8.70 -32.56 17.76
CA VAL A 34 -9.16 -31.63 16.74
C VAL A 34 -8.73 -32.14 15.37
N THR A 35 -9.67 -32.20 14.43
CA THR A 35 -9.40 -32.58 13.05
C THR A 35 -8.76 -31.39 12.33
N LEU A 36 -7.59 -31.61 11.73
CA LEU A 36 -6.82 -30.56 11.05
C LEU A 36 -7.27 -30.29 9.59
N GLY A 37 -8.37 -30.93 9.17
CA GLY A 37 -9.00 -30.69 7.86
C GLY A 37 -10.00 -29.55 7.83
N ASP A 38 -10.22 -28.86 8.95
CA ASP A 38 -11.20 -27.79 9.10
C ASP A 38 -10.82 -26.58 8.25
N GLN A 39 -11.81 -25.99 7.59
CA GLN A 39 -11.69 -24.83 6.72
C GLN A 39 -11.22 -23.60 7.52
N GLN A 40 -11.70 -23.42 8.75
CA GLN A 40 -11.28 -22.34 9.65
C GLN A 40 -9.78 -22.41 9.98
N LEU A 41 -9.28 -23.62 10.23
CA LEU A 41 -7.87 -23.83 10.53
C LEU A 41 -6.97 -23.52 9.31
N ARG A 42 -7.45 -23.83 8.10
CA ARG A 42 -6.77 -23.48 6.85
C ARG A 42 -6.68 -21.99 6.67
N ALA A 43 -7.77 -21.26 6.89
CA ALA A 43 -7.80 -19.80 6.79
C ALA A 43 -6.84 -19.13 7.79
N ILE A 44 -6.79 -19.66 9.03
CA ILE A 44 -5.83 -19.17 10.04
C ILE A 44 -4.40 -19.50 9.66
N ALA A 45 -4.11 -20.71 9.20
CA ALA A 45 -2.78 -21.10 8.77
C ALA A 45 -2.28 -20.24 7.60
N SER A 46 -3.15 -20.00 6.61
CA SER A 46 -2.86 -19.12 5.48
C SER A 46 -2.60 -17.67 5.93
N LEU A 47 -3.38 -17.18 6.87
CA LEU A 47 -3.16 -15.83 7.45
C LEU A 47 -1.78 -15.74 8.12
N VAL A 48 -1.45 -16.74 8.96
CA VAL A 48 -0.17 -16.76 9.67
C VAL A 48 1.02 -16.85 8.71
N GLU A 49 0.90 -17.63 7.64
CA GLU A 49 1.95 -17.77 6.62
C GLU A 49 2.10 -16.51 5.77
N ASN A 50 1.00 -15.98 5.24
CA ASN A 50 1.02 -14.82 4.35
C ASN A 50 1.44 -13.53 5.08
N ALA A 51 1.01 -13.36 6.33
CA ALA A 51 1.45 -12.24 7.17
C ALA A 51 2.85 -12.43 7.78
N GLY A 52 3.54 -13.54 7.49
CA GLY A 52 4.90 -13.82 7.99
C GLY A 52 5.01 -13.92 9.50
N LEU A 53 3.91 -14.27 10.19
CA LEU A 53 3.84 -14.32 11.65
C LEU A 53 4.66 -15.48 12.21
N LYS A 54 5.44 -15.20 13.23
CA LYS A 54 6.24 -16.18 13.98
C LYS A 54 5.47 -16.67 15.21
N LYS A 55 5.85 -17.82 15.74
CA LYS A 55 5.26 -18.39 16.97
C LYS A 55 5.18 -17.39 18.12
N LYS A 56 6.22 -16.58 18.32
CA LYS A 56 6.28 -15.56 19.37
C LYS A 56 5.21 -14.47 19.20
N ASP A 57 4.81 -14.16 17.97
CA ASP A 57 3.83 -13.12 17.66
C ASP A 57 2.39 -13.62 17.99
N LEU A 58 2.17 -14.93 17.92
CA LEU A 58 0.90 -15.58 18.26
C LEU A 58 0.73 -15.76 19.78
N ALA A 59 1.81 -15.99 20.51
CA ALA A 59 1.77 -16.29 21.95
C ALA A 59 1.26 -15.14 22.83
N GLY A 60 1.28 -13.90 22.33
CA GLY A 60 0.85 -12.70 23.08
C GLY A 60 -0.66 -12.42 23.06
N GLY A 61 -1.46 -13.22 22.38
CA GLY A 61 -2.93 -13.04 22.31
C GLY A 61 -3.39 -11.81 21.54
N LYS A 62 -2.47 -10.96 21.09
CA LYS A 62 -2.70 -9.78 20.24
C LYS A 62 -1.64 -9.74 19.18
N ILE A 63 -2.05 -9.65 17.93
CA ILE A 63 -1.15 -9.54 16.80
C ILE A 63 -1.37 -8.17 16.16
N GLU A 64 -0.27 -7.43 15.93
CA GLU A 64 -0.28 -6.21 15.14
C GLU A 64 0.11 -6.56 13.71
N LEU A 65 -0.80 -6.31 12.78
CA LEU A 65 -0.58 -6.53 11.36
C LEU A 65 -0.45 -5.19 10.64
N PRO A 66 0.38 -5.11 9.58
CA PRO A 66 0.40 -3.95 8.71
C PRO A 66 -0.99 -3.68 8.15
N LEU A 67 -1.31 -2.42 7.91
CA LEU A 67 -2.60 -2.03 7.36
C LEU A 67 -2.86 -2.62 5.97
N SER A 68 -1.81 -2.89 5.19
CA SER A 68 -1.86 -3.60 3.91
C SER A 68 -2.58 -4.96 4.01
N GLU A 69 -2.52 -5.63 5.15
CA GLU A 69 -3.20 -6.90 5.39
C GLU A 69 -4.71 -6.76 5.59
N ALA A 70 -5.22 -5.54 5.75
CA ALA A 70 -6.65 -5.30 5.99
C ALA A 70 -7.52 -5.81 4.84
N MET A 71 -7.07 -5.64 3.59
CA MET A 71 -7.79 -6.10 2.40
C MET A 71 -7.80 -7.62 2.31
N TYR A 72 -6.68 -8.26 2.64
CA TYR A 72 -6.56 -9.71 2.69
C TYR A 72 -7.48 -10.30 3.78
N LEU A 73 -7.46 -9.73 4.99
CA LEU A 73 -8.34 -10.13 6.09
C LEU A 73 -9.82 -9.99 5.74
N ASP A 74 -10.21 -8.88 5.08
CA ASP A 74 -11.59 -8.70 4.65
C ASP A 74 -11.99 -9.69 3.56
N GLY A 75 -11.08 -10.03 2.65
CA GLY A 75 -11.25 -11.08 1.64
C GLY A 75 -11.50 -12.45 2.26
N LEU A 76 -10.60 -12.90 3.12
CA LEU A 76 -10.74 -14.17 3.83
C LEU A 76 -12.07 -14.31 4.56
N ALA A 77 -12.50 -13.25 5.26
CA ALA A 77 -13.76 -13.29 6.00
C ALA A 77 -15.03 -13.19 5.14
N ARG A 78 -14.90 -12.98 3.84
CA ARG A 78 -16.02 -13.06 2.87
C ARG A 78 -16.10 -14.42 2.19
N GLU A 79 -14.94 -15.03 1.96
CA GLU A 79 -14.84 -16.32 1.27
C GLU A 79 -15.09 -17.50 2.21
N ASP A 80 -14.86 -17.32 3.51
CA ASP A 80 -15.00 -18.35 4.53
C ASP A 80 -16.15 -18.03 5.51
N GLU A 81 -17.29 -18.72 5.37
CA GLU A 81 -18.44 -18.56 6.26
C GLU A 81 -18.14 -18.95 7.72
N GLY A 82 -17.06 -19.70 7.96
CA GLY A 82 -16.61 -20.10 9.29
C GLY A 82 -15.82 -19.01 10.02
N LEU A 83 -15.29 -18.01 9.31
CA LEU A 83 -14.45 -16.96 9.88
C LEU A 83 -15.28 -15.72 10.25
N GLN A 84 -15.64 -15.56 11.53
CA GLN A 84 -16.34 -14.38 12.01
C GLN A 84 -15.35 -13.23 12.30
N LEU A 85 -15.21 -12.29 11.37
CA LEU A 85 -14.41 -11.09 11.57
C LEU A 85 -15.25 -9.96 12.18
N VAL A 86 -14.96 -9.59 13.43
CA VAL A 86 -15.55 -8.40 14.06
C VAL A 86 -14.77 -7.16 13.57
N ARG A 87 -15.37 -6.41 12.66
CA ARG A 87 -14.78 -5.23 12.03
C ARG A 87 -15.02 -3.99 12.85
N SER A 88 -13.98 -3.29 13.27
CA SER A 88 -14.11 -1.95 13.87
C SER A 88 -14.64 -0.96 12.84
N ARG A 89 -15.16 0.20 13.29
CA ARG A 89 -15.60 1.28 12.40
C ARG A 89 -14.45 1.72 11.47
N ARG A 90 -13.27 1.98 12.04
CA ARG A 90 -12.07 2.40 11.29
C ARG A 90 -11.66 1.36 10.22
N PHE A 91 -11.68 0.07 10.56
CA PHE A 91 -11.38 -1.00 9.59
C PHE A 91 -12.35 -0.98 8.41
N ARG A 92 -13.66 -0.82 8.66
CA ARG A 92 -14.68 -0.73 7.60
C ARG A 92 -14.50 0.48 6.70
N GLU A 93 -14.16 1.64 7.28
CA GLU A 93 -13.91 2.88 6.55
C GLU A 93 -12.71 2.72 5.60
N ILE A 94 -11.61 2.13 6.07
CA ILE A 94 -10.41 1.85 5.25
C ILE A 94 -10.75 0.91 4.09
N VAL A 95 -11.35 -0.24 4.38
CA VAL A 95 -11.70 -1.23 3.35
C VAL A 95 -12.67 -0.65 2.33
N ARG A 96 -13.66 0.16 2.78
CA ARG A 96 -14.61 0.84 1.89
C ARG A 96 -13.91 1.85 0.99
N GLY A 97 -13.06 2.72 1.54
CA GLY A 97 -12.33 3.73 0.76
C GLY A 97 -11.45 3.14 -0.34
N ILE A 98 -10.85 1.96 -0.09
CA ILE A 98 -10.03 1.26 -1.08
C ILE A 98 -10.89 0.54 -2.13
N ARG A 99 -11.99 -0.11 -1.72
CA ARG A 99 -12.85 -0.89 -2.64
C ARG A 99 -13.82 -0.05 -3.45
N GLN A 100 -14.22 1.10 -2.94
CA GLN A 100 -15.24 1.96 -3.52
C GLN A 100 -14.71 3.40 -3.68
N PRO A 101 -13.60 3.61 -4.42
CA PRO A 101 -13.00 4.93 -4.59
C PRO A 101 -13.92 5.93 -5.28
N GLN A 102 -14.92 5.45 -6.04
CA GLN A 102 -15.96 6.29 -6.68
C GLN A 102 -16.87 6.96 -5.64
N GLU A 103 -16.95 6.44 -4.42
CA GLU A 103 -17.75 7.03 -3.33
C GLU A 103 -16.92 8.03 -2.49
N ALA A 104 -15.62 8.13 -2.75
CA ALA A 104 -14.75 9.11 -2.11
C ALA A 104 -14.93 10.48 -2.75
N ASP A 105 -14.97 11.51 -1.93
CA ASP A 105 -15.16 12.90 -2.36
C ASP A 105 -13.89 13.71 -2.10
N TYR A 106 -12.82 13.34 -2.81
CA TYR A 106 -11.59 14.15 -2.80
C TYR A 106 -11.73 15.31 -3.77
N GLU A 107 -11.31 16.48 -3.33
CA GLU A 107 -11.39 17.68 -4.16
C GLU A 107 -10.36 17.63 -5.29
N VAL A 108 -10.84 17.46 -6.52
CA VAL A 108 -10.01 17.55 -7.72
C VAL A 108 -9.53 19.00 -7.91
N PRO A 109 -8.23 19.24 -8.13
CA PRO A 109 -7.72 20.57 -8.41
C PRO A 109 -8.50 21.27 -9.52
N THR A 110 -8.93 22.50 -9.26
CA THR A 110 -9.83 23.25 -10.14
C THR A 110 -9.33 23.35 -11.58
N SER A 111 -8.00 23.47 -11.78
CA SER A 111 -7.37 23.53 -13.10
C SER A 111 -7.51 22.24 -13.90
N LEU A 112 -7.66 21.08 -13.23
CA LEU A 112 -7.76 19.77 -13.88
C LEU A 112 -9.20 19.22 -13.94
N LYS A 113 -10.12 19.80 -13.20
CA LYS A 113 -11.53 19.41 -13.21
C LYS A 113 -12.13 19.27 -14.62
N PRO A 114 -11.93 20.23 -15.56
CA PRO A 114 -12.48 20.13 -16.91
C PRO A 114 -11.69 19.20 -17.84
N VAL A 115 -10.53 18.70 -17.40
CA VAL A 115 -9.61 17.90 -18.23
C VAL A 115 -9.78 16.40 -17.95
N LEU A 116 -10.09 16.05 -16.69
CA LEU A 116 -10.20 14.66 -16.27
C LEU A 116 -11.50 14.02 -16.76
N ARG A 117 -11.39 12.76 -17.16
CA ARG A 117 -12.53 11.87 -17.40
C ARG A 117 -12.97 11.19 -16.09
N ASP A 118 -14.20 10.72 -16.01
CA ASP A 118 -14.78 10.13 -14.81
C ASP A 118 -13.92 9.00 -14.21
N TYR A 119 -13.39 8.11 -15.05
CA TYR A 119 -12.53 7.02 -14.59
C TYR A 119 -11.19 7.53 -14.04
N GLN A 120 -10.68 8.68 -14.55
CA GLN A 120 -9.45 9.31 -14.05
C GLN A 120 -9.69 9.98 -12.69
N VAL A 121 -10.89 10.52 -12.48
CA VAL A 121 -11.32 11.01 -11.15
C VAL A 121 -11.40 9.84 -10.17
N THR A 122 -11.96 8.71 -10.60
CA THR A 122 -11.99 7.49 -9.77
C THR A 122 -10.58 7.03 -9.39
N GLY A 123 -9.63 7.01 -10.34
CA GLY A 123 -8.23 6.66 -10.07
C GLY A 123 -7.53 7.66 -9.14
N PHE A 124 -7.79 8.96 -9.31
CA PHE A 124 -7.32 10.00 -8.40
C PHE A 124 -7.85 9.81 -6.97
N ASN A 125 -9.15 9.55 -6.82
CA ASN A 125 -9.76 9.25 -5.52
C ASN A 125 -9.14 8.02 -4.87
N TRP A 126 -8.88 6.97 -5.65
CA TRP A 126 -8.23 5.76 -5.16
C TRP A 126 -6.80 6.02 -4.68
N LEU A 127 -5.99 6.75 -5.46
CA LEU A 127 -4.62 7.14 -5.05
C LEU A 127 -4.64 7.97 -3.77
N SER A 128 -5.58 8.91 -3.66
CA SER A 128 -5.75 9.77 -2.47
C SER A 128 -6.12 8.95 -1.24
N GLY A 129 -7.05 8.01 -1.39
CA GLY A 129 -7.44 7.11 -0.30
C GLY A 129 -6.31 6.19 0.16
N LEU A 130 -5.49 5.68 -0.77
CA LEU A 130 -4.29 4.90 -0.40
C LEU A 130 -3.32 5.75 0.41
N ALA A 131 -3.02 6.96 -0.06
CA ALA A 131 -2.08 7.85 0.61
C ALA A 131 -2.54 8.26 2.01
N ASP A 132 -3.82 8.55 2.22
CA ASP A 132 -4.38 8.88 3.54
C ASP A 132 -4.26 7.74 4.56
N HIS A 133 -4.15 6.51 4.04
CA HIS A 133 -3.94 5.32 4.86
C HIS A 133 -2.49 4.82 4.85
N HIS A 134 -1.54 5.58 4.26
CA HIS A 134 -0.14 5.18 4.09
C HIS A 134 0.00 3.81 3.41
N LEU A 135 -0.84 3.54 2.43
CA LEU A 135 -0.83 2.32 1.61
C LEU A 135 -0.23 2.59 0.25
N GLY A 136 0.45 1.59 -0.30
CA GLY A 136 0.84 1.56 -1.70
C GLY A 136 -0.22 0.87 -2.58
N GLY A 137 -0.12 1.05 -3.89
CA GLY A 137 -0.99 0.39 -4.85
C GLY A 137 -0.40 0.32 -6.25
N ILE A 138 -1.07 -0.41 -7.13
CA ILE A 138 -0.71 -0.55 -8.55
C ILE A 138 -1.86 -0.02 -9.38
N LEU A 139 -1.63 1.09 -10.10
CA LEU A 139 -2.59 1.64 -11.07
C LEU A 139 -2.41 0.89 -12.41
N ALA A 140 -3.23 -0.13 -12.62
CA ALA A 140 -3.11 -1.10 -13.70
C ALA A 140 -4.05 -0.82 -14.90
N ASP A 141 -4.41 0.45 -15.15
CA ASP A 141 -5.17 0.86 -16.32
C ASP A 141 -4.44 0.49 -17.62
N ASP A 142 -5.17 0.31 -18.72
CA ASP A 142 -4.59 0.07 -20.05
C ASP A 142 -3.68 1.22 -20.49
N MET A 143 -2.81 0.94 -21.46
CA MET A 143 -1.95 1.96 -22.06
C MET A 143 -2.79 3.05 -22.73
N GLY A 144 -2.37 4.31 -22.59
CA GLY A 144 -3.06 5.46 -23.19
C GLY A 144 -4.23 6.03 -22.39
N LEU A 145 -4.63 5.42 -21.26
CA LEU A 145 -5.72 5.92 -20.41
C LEU A 145 -5.30 7.07 -19.46
N GLY A 146 -4.11 7.63 -19.63
CA GLY A 146 -3.68 8.82 -18.89
C GLY A 146 -3.34 8.57 -17.42
N LYS A 147 -2.68 7.45 -17.13
CA LYS A 147 -2.15 7.16 -15.77
C LYS A 147 -1.27 8.29 -15.23
N THR A 148 -0.41 8.85 -16.09
CA THR A 148 0.45 9.98 -15.73
C THR A 148 -0.37 11.18 -15.27
N LEU A 149 -1.45 11.51 -15.98
CA LEU A 149 -2.34 12.61 -15.63
C LEU A 149 -3.03 12.38 -14.27
N GLN A 150 -3.45 11.15 -13.97
CA GLN A 150 -4.04 10.80 -12.67
C GLN A 150 -3.02 11.01 -11.54
N VAL A 151 -1.76 10.59 -11.74
CA VAL A 151 -0.68 10.80 -10.76
C VAL A 151 -0.34 12.28 -10.62
N ILE A 152 -0.26 13.03 -11.73
CA ILE A 152 -0.01 14.50 -11.68
C ILE A 152 -1.15 15.20 -10.91
N THR A 153 -2.40 14.80 -11.12
CA THR A 153 -3.55 15.33 -10.38
C THR A 153 -3.40 15.07 -8.88
N PHE A 154 -3.01 13.86 -8.52
CA PHE A 154 -2.75 13.47 -7.14
C PHE A 154 -1.62 14.30 -6.52
N LEU A 155 -0.48 14.46 -7.21
CA LEU A 155 0.64 15.27 -6.74
C LEU A 155 0.24 16.74 -6.55
N LEU A 156 -0.54 17.29 -7.50
CA LEU A 156 -1.02 18.66 -7.41
C LEU A 156 -1.99 18.87 -6.24
N ALA A 157 -2.90 17.94 -6.01
CA ALA A 157 -3.85 18.01 -4.90
C ALA A 157 -3.18 17.92 -3.52
N ARG A 158 -2.02 17.28 -3.45
CA ARG A 158 -1.25 17.13 -2.19
C ARG A 158 -0.13 18.15 -2.02
N LYS A 159 0.00 19.09 -2.95
CA LYS A 159 0.96 20.18 -2.81
C LYS A 159 0.65 20.99 -1.56
N ALA A 160 1.63 21.12 -0.68
CA ALA A 160 1.54 21.98 0.50
C ALA A 160 2.84 22.75 0.69
N PRO A 161 2.80 23.94 1.27
CA PRO A 161 4.00 24.66 1.67
C PRO A 161 4.85 23.78 2.59
N GLU A 162 6.16 23.73 2.34
CA GLU A 162 7.12 22.96 3.16
C GLU A 162 6.93 21.44 3.17
N ALA A 163 6.02 20.89 2.34
CA ALA A 163 5.92 19.45 2.17
C ALA A 163 7.22 18.88 1.54
N PRO A 164 7.66 17.70 1.96
CA PRO A 164 8.79 17.06 1.31
C PRO A 164 8.45 16.75 -0.16
N PRO A 165 9.44 16.78 -1.07
CA PRO A 165 9.20 16.52 -2.47
C PRO A 165 8.74 15.07 -2.69
N SER A 166 7.86 14.87 -3.66
CA SER A 166 7.51 13.54 -4.15
C SER A 166 8.58 13.02 -5.10
N LEU A 167 8.89 11.73 -5.04
CA LEU A 167 9.87 11.07 -5.90
C LEU A 167 9.18 10.23 -6.98
N VAL A 168 9.41 10.61 -8.24
CA VAL A 168 9.00 9.83 -9.41
C VAL A 168 10.21 9.08 -9.97
N VAL A 169 10.11 7.76 -10.06
CA VAL A 169 11.15 6.91 -10.65
C VAL A 169 10.61 6.32 -11.95
N ALA A 170 11.23 6.67 -13.08
CA ALA A 170 10.76 6.30 -14.41
C ALA A 170 11.87 5.70 -15.27
N PRO A 171 11.55 4.97 -16.36
CA PRO A 171 12.51 4.63 -17.39
C PRO A 171 13.16 5.88 -17.98
N THR A 172 14.43 5.78 -18.41
CA THR A 172 15.20 6.91 -18.93
C THR A 172 14.49 7.63 -20.10
N SER A 173 13.83 6.88 -20.96
CA SER A 173 13.08 7.43 -22.11
C SER A 173 11.88 8.27 -21.72
N LEU A 174 11.36 8.11 -20.49
CA LEU A 174 10.18 8.82 -20.01
C LEU A 174 10.51 9.98 -19.05
N LEU A 175 11.79 10.18 -18.69
CA LEU A 175 12.20 11.18 -17.73
C LEU A 175 11.71 12.59 -18.11
N TYR A 176 11.95 13.00 -19.35
CA TYR A 176 11.55 14.35 -19.80
C TYR A 176 10.07 14.44 -20.13
N ASN A 177 9.43 13.34 -20.54
CA ASN A 177 7.97 13.30 -20.74
C ASN A 177 7.21 13.64 -19.45
N TRP A 178 7.71 13.16 -18.29
CA TRP A 178 7.15 13.52 -17.00
C TRP A 178 7.21 15.03 -16.73
N LEU A 179 8.34 15.68 -17.02
CA LEU A 179 8.48 17.13 -16.86
C LEU A 179 7.57 17.91 -17.80
N GLU A 180 7.48 17.48 -19.07
CA GLU A 180 6.58 18.10 -20.05
C GLU A 180 5.11 17.97 -19.65
N GLU A 181 4.68 16.80 -19.20
CA GLU A 181 3.31 16.59 -18.74
C GLU A 181 3.02 17.38 -17.45
N ILE A 182 3.95 17.43 -16.50
CA ILE A 182 3.81 18.29 -15.30
C ILE A 182 3.69 19.76 -15.70
N ALA A 183 4.58 20.26 -16.55
CA ALA A 183 4.54 21.66 -17.01
C ALA A 183 3.23 21.97 -17.76
N ARG A 184 2.69 21.02 -18.51
CA ARG A 184 1.44 21.17 -19.26
C ARG A 184 0.20 21.17 -18.37
N PHE A 185 0.08 20.22 -17.47
CA PHE A 185 -1.13 19.97 -16.69
C PHE A 185 -1.12 20.59 -15.30
N ALA A 186 0.04 20.76 -14.71
CA ALA A 186 0.21 21.30 -13.36
C ALA A 186 1.40 22.30 -13.29
N PRO A 187 1.35 23.42 -14.04
CA PRO A 187 2.48 24.37 -14.12
C PRO A 187 2.83 25.00 -12.77
N SER A 188 2.00 24.90 -11.77
CA SER A 188 2.31 25.34 -10.40
C SER A 188 3.18 24.35 -9.63
N LEU A 189 3.35 23.11 -10.08
CA LEU A 189 4.28 22.15 -9.49
C LEU A 189 5.70 22.44 -9.96
N GLN A 190 6.60 22.67 -9.02
CA GLN A 190 8.03 22.79 -9.30
C GLN A 190 8.64 21.40 -9.42
N ALA A 191 8.98 20.99 -10.65
CA ALA A 191 9.55 19.67 -10.93
C ALA A 191 10.98 19.76 -11.46
N VAL A 192 11.85 18.84 -11.04
CA VAL A 192 13.23 18.74 -11.51
C VAL A 192 13.59 17.32 -11.93
N ALA A 193 14.30 17.17 -13.05
CA ALA A 193 14.89 15.89 -13.45
C ALA A 193 16.30 15.76 -12.87
N VAL A 194 16.54 14.69 -12.11
CA VAL A 194 17.88 14.37 -11.61
C VAL A 194 18.58 13.43 -12.59
N ALA A 195 19.39 14.02 -13.49
CA ALA A 195 20.12 13.34 -14.54
C ALA A 195 21.51 13.97 -14.73
N GLY A 196 22.34 13.40 -15.61
CA GLY A 196 23.68 13.91 -15.91
C GLY A 196 24.80 13.20 -15.14
N SER A 197 25.92 13.87 -14.93
CA SER A 197 27.07 13.39 -14.16
C SER A 197 26.76 13.28 -12.67
N LYS A 198 27.55 12.54 -11.91
CA LYS A 198 27.37 12.38 -10.47
C LYS A 198 27.40 13.72 -9.71
N ALA A 199 28.28 14.65 -10.14
CA ALA A 199 28.39 15.98 -9.54
C ALA A 199 27.14 16.82 -9.80
N GLU A 200 26.61 16.80 -11.02
CA GLU A 200 25.39 17.53 -11.40
C GLU A 200 24.17 16.97 -10.63
N ARG A 201 24.03 15.65 -10.57
CA ARG A 201 22.91 15.03 -9.84
C ARG A 201 22.93 15.34 -8.35
N ARG A 202 24.14 15.35 -7.75
CA ARG A 202 24.32 15.75 -6.35
C ARG A 202 23.93 17.22 -6.14
N ALA A 203 24.39 18.11 -7.00
CA ALA A 203 24.06 19.53 -6.92
C ALA A 203 22.55 19.77 -7.09
N LEU A 204 21.90 19.09 -8.04
CA LEU A 204 20.45 19.16 -8.24
C LEU A 204 19.68 18.70 -7.00
N LEU A 205 20.10 17.59 -6.38
CA LEU A 205 19.47 17.13 -5.14
C LEU A 205 19.70 18.11 -4.00
N GLU A 206 20.89 18.65 -3.83
CA GLU A 206 21.20 19.63 -2.77
C GLU A 206 20.42 20.94 -2.93
N GLN A 207 20.17 21.38 -4.16
CA GLN A 207 19.40 22.58 -4.50
C GLN A 207 17.89 22.37 -4.56
N ALA A 208 17.40 21.13 -4.41
CA ALA A 208 15.98 20.80 -4.50
C ALA A 208 15.14 21.26 -3.28
N GLY A 209 15.59 22.27 -2.54
CA GLY A 209 14.77 22.95 -1.54
C GLY A 209 13.66 23.75 -2.23
N GLY A 210 12.39 23.45 -1.89
CA GLY A 210 11.23 24.11 -2.51
C GLY A 210 10.74 23.47 -3.82
N VAL A 211 11.33 22.33 -4.24
CA VAL A 211 10.85 21.54 -5.38
C VAL A 211 9.73 20.60 -4.88
N ASP A 212 8.63 20.52 -5.63
CA ASP A 212 7.49 19.66 -5.30
C ASP A 212 7.69 18.21 -5.79
N VAL A 213 8.38 18.05 -6.94
CA VAL A 213 8.54 16.74 -7.59
C VAL A 213 9.97 16.56 -8.09
N ILE A 214 10.59 15.47 -7.67
CA ILE A 214 11.89 15.02 -8.19
C ILE A 214 11.64 13.84 -9.12
N VAL A 215 12.06 13.94 -10.38
CA VAL A 215 11.96 12.85 -11.36
C VAL A 215 13.35 12.28 -11.60
N THR A 216 13.50 10.97 -11.50
CA THR A 216 14.78 10.26 -11.71
C THR A 216 14.56 8.93 -12.43
N THR A 217 15.65 8.24 -12.75
CA THR A 217 15.58 6.91 -13.38
C THR A 217 15.95 5.80 -12.42
N TYR A 218 15.52 4.56 -12.72
CA TYR A 218 15.88 3.38 -11.91
C TYR A 218 17.40 3.23 -11.77
N ASP A 219 18.17 3.40 -12.85
CA ASP A 219 19.62 3.26 -12.80
C ASP A 219 20.29 4.38 -12.02
N THR A 220 19.77 5.60 -12.11
CA THR A 220 20.27 6.75 -11.37
C THR A 220 19.98 6.57 -9.87
N LEU A 221 18.75 6.23 -9.51
CA LEU A 221 18.37 5.97 -8.13
C LEU A 221 19.24 4.87 -7.51
N LYS A 222 19.43 3.75 -8.23
CA LYS A 222 20.27 2.63 -7.75
C LYS A 222 21.72 3.04 -7.51
N ARG A 223 22.30 3.87 -8.39
CA ARG A 223 23.69 4.33 -8.27
C ARG A 223 23.90 5.31 -7.13
N ASP A 224 22.91 6.14 -6.87
CA ASP A 224 22.99 7.26 -5.92
C ASP A 224 22.09 7.01 -4.70
N ILE A 225 21.79 5.75 -4.37
CA ILE A 225 20.82 5.37 -3.32
C ILE A 225 21.09 6.05 -1.98
N ASP A 226 22.37 6.24 -1.63
CA ASP A 226 22.75 6.90 -0.38
C ASP A 226 22.35 8.38 -0.35
N LEU A 227 22.40 9.08 -1.51
CA LEU A 227 21.98 10.48 -1.63
C LEU A 227 20.46 10.62 -1.48
N TYR A 228 19.68 9.67 -1.98
CA TYR A 228 18.24 9.63 -1.82
C TYR A 228 17.84 9.18 -0.41
N GLY A 229 18.52 8.17 0.15
CA GLY A 229 18.26 7.68 1.50
C GLY A 229 18.50 8.68 2.62
N ALA A 230 19.33 9.70 2.38
CA ALA A 230 19.55 10.80 3.30
C ALA A 230 18.45 11.88 3.27
N ARG A 231 17.42 11.72 2.41
CA ARG A 231 16.32 12.67 2.22
C ARG A 231 15.00 12.06 2.66
N HIS A 232 14.08 12.97 3.02
CA HIS A 232 12.69 12.60 3.25
C HIS A 232 11.87 12.93 1.99
N PHE A 233 11.02 12.00 1.58
CA PHE A 233 10.06 12.14 0.48
C PHE A 233 8.64 12.00 1.00
N GLY A 234 7.68 12.75 0.38
CA GLY A 234 6.25 12.72 0.71
C GLY A 234 5.46 11.72 -0.12
#